data_4b04ac5e9dcbc0751d123710c71ddd41
#
_entry.id   4b04ac5e9dcbc0751d123710c71ddd41
#
_cell.length_a   1.000
_cell.length_b   1.000
_cell.length_c   1.000
_cell.angle_alpha   90.00
_cell.angle_beta   90.00
_cell.angle_gamma   90.00
#
_symmetry.space_group_name_H-M   'P 1'
#
loop_
_entity.id
_entity.type
_entity.pdbx_description
1 polymer ?
#
loop_
_entity_poly.entity_id
_entity_poly.type
_entity_poly.pdbx_seq_one_letter_code
_entity_poly.pdbx_strand_id
1 'polypeptide(L)'
;MPIKNFTERLLKVIPGGTHTYSRGFDQFPANAPQILRNGRGAYTYDEQGNKFLDYGMALRAVHLGYANSEINQAAIEQINNGNNLTRASLIELEAAELLVDLIDSVDMVKFTKNGSTAVSAAIKLARAYTGREMIARCVDHPFFSYDDWFIASTPITRGIPASTIEQTKTFEYNNITSLIEL
;
A
#
# COMPACT_ATOMS: atom_id res chain seq x y z
N MET A 1 -12.03 -32.64 -14.71
CA MET A 1 -10.95 -32.31 -13.78
C MET A 1 -11.59 -31.85 -12.49
N PRO A 2 -11.12 -32.25 -11.30
CA PRO A 2 -11.70 -31.74 -10.07
C PRO A 2 -11.53 -30.23 -10.04
N ILE A 3 -12.59 -29.50 -9.70
CA ILE A 3 -12.58 -28.05 -9.51
C ILE A 3 -11.54 -27.77 -8.42
N LYS A 4 -10.45 -27.13 -8.79
CA LYS A 4 -9.43 -26.76 -7.81
C LYS A 4 -10.04 -25.67 -6.91
N ASN A 5 -10.34 -26.02 -5.68
CA ASN A 5 -10.78 -25.02 -4.70
C ASN A 5 -9.59 -24.19 -4.23
N PHE A 6 -9.33 -23.09 -4.94
CA PHE A 6 -8.21 -22.20 -4.61
C PHE A 6 -8.43 -21.50 -3.28
N THR A 7 -9.67 -21.16 -2.94
CA THR A 7 -10.00 -20.54 -1.65
C THR A 7 -9.59 -21.43 -0.49
N GLU A 8 -9.93 -22.72 -0.49
CA GLU A 8 -9.49 -23.65 0.55
C GLU A 8 -7.98 -23.78 0.63
N ARG A 9 -7.31 -23.85 -0.53
CA ARG A 9 -5.85 -23.93 -0.58
C ARG A 9 -5.17 -22.68 -0.02
N LEU A 10 -5.69 -21.49 -0.35
CA LEU A 10 -5.19 -20.22 0.17
C LEU A 10 -5.39 -20.12 1.69
N LEU A 11 -6.60 -20.43 2.19
CA LEU A 11 -6.90 -20.41 3.62
C LEU A 11 -6.05 -21.38 4.45
N LYS A 12 -5.60 -22.48 3.83
CA LYS A 12 -4.72 -23.46 4.51
C LYS A 12 -3.31 -22.94 4.78
N VAL A 13 -2.81 -22.02 3.95
CA VAL A 13 -1.39 -21.61 3.97
C VAL A 13 -1.20 -20.09 4.19
N ILE A 14 -2.25 -19.31 4.03
CA ILE A 14 -2.23 -17.86 4.22
C ILE A 14 -3.35 -17.49 5.20
N PRO A 15 -3.05 -16.91 6.36
CA PRO A 15 -4.06 -16.42 7.28
C PRO A 15 -5.06 -15.49 6.58
N GLY A 16 -6.37 -15.81 6.63
CA GLY A 16 -7.42 -15.07 5.91
C GLY A 16 -7.41 -15.26 4.38
N GLY A 17 -6.52 -16.11 3.83
CA GLY A 17 -6.41 -16.40 2.39
C GLY A 17 -5.79 -15.29 1.55
N THR A 18 -5.38 -14.19 2.15
CA THR A 18 -4.85 -13.01 1.46
C THR A 18 -3.91 -12.20 2.36
N HIS A 19 -3.06 -11.37 1.77
CA HIS A 19 -2.10 -10.54 2.51
C HIS A 19 -2.64 -9.16 2.90
N THR A 20 -3.81 -8.77 2.39
CA THR A 20 -4.49 -7.52 2.75
C THR A 20 -5.99 -7.75 2.85
N TYR A 21 -6.66 -7.10 3.80
CA TYR A 21 -8.11 -7.17 3.98
C TYR A 21 -8.88 -6.87 2.69
N SER A 22 -8.47 -5.82 1.97
CA SER A 22 -9.11 -5.39 0.71
C SER A 22 -9.05 -6.41 -0.43
N ARG A 23 -8.29 -7.50 -0.28
CA ARG A 23 -8.24 -8.63 -1.22
C ARG A 23 -8.94 -9.87 -0.68
N GLY A 24 -9.60 -9.76 0.48
CA GLY A 24 -10.35 -10.85 1.09
C GLY A 24 -11.50 -11.33 0.22
N PHE A 25 -11.85 -12.60 0.34
CA PHE A 25 -12.94 -13.21 -0.44
C PHE A 25 -14.30 -12.56 -0.15
N ASP A 26 -14.47 -12.02 1.04
CA ASP A 26 -15.64 -11.27 1.49
C ASP A 26 -15.77 -9.86 0.91
N GLN A 27 -14.71 -9.37 0.25
CA GLN A 27 -14.68 -8.05 -0.39
C GLN A 27 -15.15 -8.09 -1.86
N PHE A 28 -15.42 -9.28 -2.39
CA PHE A 28 -15.80 -9.47 -3.79
C PHE A 28 -17.11 -10.27 -3.91
N PRO A 29 -17.87 -10.09 -5.02
CA PRO A 29 -19.05 -10.91 -5.30
C PRO A 29 -18.71 -12.40 -5.35
N ALA A 30 -19.67 -13.26 -5.01
CA ALA A 30 -19.48 -14.70 -4.98
C ALA A 30 -19.05 -15.33 -6.33
N ASN A 31 -19.31 -14.66 -7.43
CA ASN A 31 -18.90 -15.06 -8.77
C ASN A 31 -17.56 -14.46 -9.23
N ALA A 32 -16.85 -13.74 -8.37
CA ALA A 32 -15.53 -13.25 -8.67
C ALA A 32 -14.53 -14.41 -8.78
N PRO A 33 -13.44 -14.27 -9.58
CA PRO A 33 -12.42 -15.30 -9.69
C PRO A 33 -11.73 -15.52 -8.34
N GLN A 34 -11.57 -16.78 -7.93
CA GLN A 34 -10.89 -17.13 -6.68
C GLN A 34 -9.39 -16.78 -6.70
N ILE A 35 -8.79 -16.78 -7.89
CA ILE A 35 -7.38 -16.48 -8.09
C ILE A 35 -7.18 -15.86 -9.48
N LEU A 36 -6.23 -14.93 -9.56
CA LEU A 36 -5.81 -14.35 -10.84
C LEU A 36 -4.43 -14.89 -11.20
N ARG A 37 -4.22 -15.16 -12.49
CA ARG A 37 -2.98 -15.70 -13.04
C ARG A 37 -2.06 -14.62 -13.60
N ASN A 38 -2.65 -13.68 -14.35
CA ASN A 38 -1.90 -12.59 -14.99
C ASN A 38 -2.79 -11.37 -15.22
N GLY A 39 -2.16 -10.26 -15.65
CA GLY A 39 -2.84 -9.05 -16.08
C GLY A 39 -2.17 -8.46 -17.31
N ARG A 40 -2.94 -7.77 -18.16
CA ARG A 40 -2.45 -7.01 -19.32
C ARG A 40 -3.32 -5.80 -19.60
N GLY A 41 -2.73 -4.62 -19.64
CA GLY A 41 -3.47 -3.37 -19.78
C GLY A 41 -4.50 -3.22 -18.65
N ALA A 42 -5.75 -2.97 -18.96
CA ALA A 42 -6.83 -2.82 -17.97
C ALA A 42 -7.46 -4.16 -17.53
N TYR A 43 -6.92 -5.29 -17.94
CA TYR A 43 -7.56 -6.58 -17.75
C TYR A 43 -6.72 -7.55 -16.93
N THR A 44 -7.41 -8.37 -16.13
CA THR A 44 -6.85 -9.52 -15.42
C THR A 44 -7.46 -10.81 -15.96
N TYR A 45 -6.79 -11.91 -15.72
CA TYR A 45 -7.18 -13.23 -16.22
C TYR A 45 -7.07 -14.25 -15.09
N ASP A 46 -8.09 -15.11 -14.97
CA ASP A 46 -8.06 -16.24 -14.05
C ASP A 46 -7.23 -17.42 -14.61
N GLU A 47 -7.22 -18.54 -13.88
CA GLU A 47 -6.46 -19.73 -14.28
C GLU A 47 -7.06 -20.42 -15.54
N GLN A 48 -8.34 -20.24 -15.80
CA GLN A 48 -9.03 -20.75 -17.00
C GLN A 48 -8.83 -19.84 -18.22
N GLY A 49 -8.29 -18.64 -18.04
CA GLY A 49 -8.11 -17.64 -19.09
C GLY A 49 -9.33 -16.75 -19.29
N ASN A 50 -10.31 -16.80 -18.40
CA ASN A 50 -11.42 -15.85 -18.43
C ASN A 50 -10.89 -14.44 -18.16
N LYS A 51 -11.42 -13.46 -18.91
CA LYS A 51 -10.97 -12.07 -18.91
C LYS A 51 -11.90 -11.20 -18.07
N PHE A 52 -11.32 -10.42 -17.18
CA PHE A 52 -12.03 -9.48 -16.30
C PHE A 52 -11.47 -8.08 -16.48
N LEU A 53 -12.34 -7.08 -16.56
CA LEU A 53 -11.94 -5.68 -16.49
C LEU A 53 -11.64 -5.32 -15.02
N ASP A 54 -10.42 -4.88 -14.74
CA ASP A 54 -9.98 -4.59 -13.36
C ASP A 54 -10.05 -3.10 -13.04
N TYR A 55 -11.18 -2.68 -12.48
CA TYR A 55 -11.34 -1.32 -11.94
C TYR A 55 -10.56 -1.08 -10.63
N GLY A 56 -10.15 -2.14 -9.95
CA GLY A 56 -9.39 -2.05 -8.70
C GLY A 56 -7.93 -1.66 -8.90
N MET A 57 -7.39 -1.85 -10.11
CA MET A 57 -6.03 -1.46 -10.50
C MET A 57 -4.97 -1.87 -9.45
N ALA A 58 -5.03 -3.13 -8.99
CA ALA A 58 -4.19 -3.63 -7.89
C ALA A 58 -4.19 -2.70 -6.65
N LEU A 59 -5.37 -2.30 -6.19
CA LEU A 59 -5.57 -1.31 -5.12
C LEU A 59 -4.96 0.06 -5.46
N ARG A 60 -5.16 0.50 -6.70
CA ARG A 60 -4.70 1.78 -7.28
C ARG A 60 -3.18 1.89 -7.52
N ALA A 61 -2.46 0.77 -7.52
CA ALA A 61 -1.02 0.78 -7.77
C ALA A 61 -0.66 0.70 -9.27
N VAL A 62 -1.57 0.21 -10.13
CA VAL A 62 -1.33 -0.03 -11.56
C VAL A 62 -2.04 1.04 -12.40
N HIS A 63 -1.43 2.22 -12.51
CA HIS A 63 -2.02 3.36 -13.23
C HIS A 63 -1.87 3.29 -14.75
N LEU A 64 -0.75 2.71 -15.23
CA LEU A 64 -0.44 2.60 -16.66
C LEU A 64 -0.85 1.25 -17.27
N GLY A 65 -1.58 0.45 -16.49
CA GLY A 65 -2.00 -0.89 -16.90
C GLY A 65 -0.99 -1.97 -16.54
N TYR A 66 -1.50 -3.20 -16.47
CA TYR A 66 -0.68 -4.39 -16.21
C TYR A 66 0.27 -4.68 -17.36
N ALA A 67 1.46 -5.14 -17.04
CA ALA A 67 2.48 -5.58 -17.98
C ALA A 67 2.82 -4.53 -19.06
N ASN A 68 2.91 -3.26 -18.65
CA ASN A 68 3.38 -2.18 -19.52
C ASN A 68 4.81 -2.50 -20.00
N SER A 69 5.02 -2.56 -21.32
CA SER A 69 6.26 -3.04 -21.90
C SER A 69 7.46 -2.12 -21.65
N GLU A 70 7.25 -0.82 -21.66
CA GLU A 70 8.31 0.17 -21.44
C GLU A 70 8.81 0.13 -19.99
N ILE A 71 7.88 0.11 -19.03
CA ILE A 71 8.22 0.00 -17.60
C ILE A 71 8.91 -1.34 -17.31
N ASN A 72 8.37 -2.44 -17.85
CA ASN A 72 8.96 -3.75 -17.65
C ASN A 72 10.38 -3.82 -18.22
N GLN A 73 10.61 -3.25 -19.41
CA GLN A 73 11.92 -3.24 -20.04
C GLN A 73 12.94 -2.46 -19.20
N ALA A 74 12.58 -1.27 -18.72
CA ALA A 74 13.44 -0.48 -17.84
C ALA A 74 13.77 -1.22 -16.53
N ALA A 75 12.77 -1.89 -15.93
CA ALA A 75 12.99 -2.68 -14.73
C ALA A 75 13.91 -3.88 -14.99
N ILE A 76 13.75 -4.60 -16.10
CA ILE A 76 14.58 -5.74 -16.50
C ILE A 76 16.04 -5.29 -16.72
N GLU A 77 16.22 -4.15 -17.39
CA GLU A 77 17.53 -3.58 -17.61
C GLU A 77 18.24 -3.26 -16.30
N GLN A 78 17.54 -2.60 -15.37
CA GLN A 78 18.12 -2.30 -14.05
C GLN A 78 18.40 -3.57 -13.23
N ILE A 79 17.55 -4.59 -13.31
CA ILE A 79 17.82 -5.90 -12.66
C ILE A 79 19.09 -6.51 -13.20
N ASN A 80 19.31 -6.49 -14.52
CA ASN A 80 20.51 -7.02 -15.16
C ASN A 80 21.78 -6.22 -14.82
N ASN A 81 21.66 -4.92 -14.56
CA ASN A 81 22.76 -4.06 -14.11
C ASN A 81 23.01 -4.16 -12.59
N GLY A 82 22.18 -4.86 -11.86
CA GLY A 82 22.19 -4.98 -10.40
C GLY A 82 21.27 -4.00 -9.71
N ASN A 83 20.60 -4.48 -8.67
CA ASN A 83 19.75 -3.68 -7.80
C ASN A 83 20.24 -3.80 -6.35
N ASN A 84 19.72 -2.97 -5.44
CA ASN A 84 20.15 -2.93 -4.03
C ASN A 84 21.68 -2.77 -3.87
N LEU A 85 22.27 -1.85 -4.64
CA LEU A 85 23.71 -1.57 -4.54
C LEU A 85 24.07 -1.03 -3.14
N THR A 86 25.29 -1.27 -2.69
CA THR A 86 25.77 -0.82 -1.36
C THR A 86 25.81 0.72 -1.23
N ARG A 87 25.98 1.42 -2.35
CA ARG A 87 25.95 2.89 -2.44
C ARG A 87 24.72 3.32 -3.23
N ALA A 88 24.38 4.61 -3.15
CA ALA A 88 23.32 5.19 -3.97
C ALA A 88 23.58 4.88 -5.46
N SER A 89 22.54 4.48 -6.16
CA SER A 89 22.59 4.20 -7.60
C SER A 89 22.27 5.45 -8.40
N LEU A 90 22.70 5.49 -9.65
CA LEU A 90 22.40 6.62 -10.55
C LEU A 90 20.88 6.79 -10.72
N ILE A 91 20.14 5.69 -10.88
CA ILE A 91 18.68 5.75 -11.05
C ILE A 91 17.95 6.30 -9.82
N GLU A 92 18.47 6.10 -8.60
CA GLU A 92 17.90 6.72 -7.39
C GLU A 92 18.11 8.24 -7.40
N LEU A 93 19.30 8.69 -7.84
CA LEU A 93 19.60 10.11 -7.96
C LEU A 93 18.70 10.77 -9.02
N GLU A 94 18.64 10.22 -10.22
CA GLU A 94 17.81 10.72 -11.31
C GLU A 94 16.33 10.78 -10.96
N ALA A 95 15.81 9.75 -10.27
CA ALA A 95 14.43 9.73 -9.79
C ALA A 95 14.16 10.79 -8.72
N ALA A 96 15.13 11.04 -7.82
CA ALA A 96 14.99 12.08 -6.80
C ALA A 96 15.03 13.48 -7.42
N GLU A 97 15.95 13.74 -8.35
CA GLU A 97 16.04 14.99 -9.09
C GLU A 97 14.76 15.28 -9.86
N LEU A 98 14.20 14.30 -10.56
CA LEU A 98 12.94 14.42 -11.26
C LEU A 98 11.77 14.78 -10.34
N LEU A 99 11.68 14.18 -9.14
CA LEU A 99 10.62 14.50 -8.18
C LEU A 99 10.77 15.91 -7.61
N VAL A 100 11.99 16.37 -7.35
CA VAL A 100 12.26 17.75 -6.91
C VAL A 100 11.91 18.76 -8.01
N ASP A 101 12.19 18.43 -9.27
CA ASP A 101 11.86 19.29 -10.41
C ASP A 101 10.34 19.36 -10.68
N LEU A 102 9.63 18.27 -10.51
CA LEU A 102 8.20 18.19 -10.81
C LEU A 102 7.28 18.70 -9.69
N ILE A 103 7.75 18.77 -8.45
CA ILE A 103 6.92 19.07 -7.29
C ILE A 103 7.49 20.27 -6.54
N ASP A 104 6.96 21.44 -6.79
CA ASP A 104 7.44 22.74 -6.26
C ASP A 104 7.66 22.78 -4.73
N SER A 105 6.92 21.98 -3.98
CA SER A 105 6.99 21.90 -2.51
C SER A 105 8.02 20.90 -1.99
N VAL A 106 8.75 20.22 -2.86
CA VAL A 106 9.72 19.18 -2.49
C VAL A 106 11.15 19.67 -2.70
N ASP A 107 11.88 19.83 -1.61
CA ASP A 107 13.32 20.18 -1.64
C ASP A 107 14.21 18.93 -1.66
N MET A 108 13.79 17.84 -1.04
CA MET A 108 14.56 16.60 -0.90
C MET A 108 13.66 15.37 -0.88
N VAL A 109 14.16 14.25 -1.39
CA VAL A 109 13.43 12.98 -1.48
C VAL A 109 14.15 11.88 -0.72
N LYS A 110 13.38 11.05 -0.01
CA LYS A 110 13.85 9.80 0.58
C LYS A 110 12.93 8.64 0.20
N PHE A 111 13.46 7.68 -0.51
CA PHE A 111 12.72 6.49 -0.93
C PHE A 111 12.62 5.46 0.19
N THR A 112 11.50 4.74 0.22
CA THR A 112 11.25 3.61 1.12
C THR A 112 10.63 2.44 0.35
N LYS A 113 10.49 1.28 1.00
CA LYS A 113 10.03 0.06 0.34
C LYS A 113 8.52 0.05 0.02
N ASN A 114 7.72 0.77 0.77
CA ASN A 114 6.26 0.80 0.61
C ASN A 114 5.64 2.01 1.34
N GLY A 115 4.33 2.23 1.13
CA GLY A 115 3.61 3.35 1.72
C GLY A 115 3.56 3.35 3.25
N SER A 116 3.40 2.19 3.89
CA SER A 116 3.43 2.08 5.36
C SER A 116 4.76 2.57 5.93
N THR A 117 5.87 2.12 5.37
CA THR A 117 7.21 2.56 5.78
C THR A 117 7.42 4.05 5.54
N ALA A 118 6.95 4.59 4.41
CA ALA A 118 7.06 6.02 4.11
C ALA A 118 6.29 6.87 5.12
N VAL A 119 5.04 6.51 5.41
CA VAL A 119 4.22 7.27 6.37
C VAL A 119 4.76 7.13 7.81
N SER A 120 5.23 5.96 8.22
CA SER A 120 5.87 5.80 9.54
C SER A 120 7.15 6.60 9.67
N ALA A 121 7.94 6.73 8.61
CA ALA A 121 9.10 7.62 8.58
C ALA A 121 8.67 9.10 8.69
N ALA A 122 7.63 9.52 7.97
CA ALA A 122 7.09 10.87 8.03
C ALA A 122 6.58 11.23 9.45
N ILE A 123 5.89 10.31 10.12
CA ILE A 123 5.42 10.50 11.50
C ILE A 123 6.61 10.65 12.46
N LYS A 124 7.64 9.82 12.33
CA LYS A 124 8.85 9.94 13.16
C LYS A 124 9.53 11.29 12.93
N LEU A 125 9.60 11.73 11.67
CA LEU A 125 10.16 13.04 11.33
C LEU A 125 9.33 14.19 11.93
N ALA A 126 8.00 14.12 11.82
CA ALA A 126 7.09 15.11 12.38
C ALA A 126 7.22 15.20 13.91
N ARG A 127 7.29 14.06 14.60
CA ARG A 127 7.54 14.01 16.06
C ARG A 127 8.89 14.60 16.43
N ALA A 128 9.95 14.26 15.69
CA ALA A 128 11.28 14.79 15.94
C ALA A 128 11.35 16.31 15.73
N TYR A 129 10.69 16.82 14.71
CA TYR A 129 10.67 18.25 14.38
C TYR A 129 9.82 19.07 15.37
N THR A 130 8.65 18.56 15.77
CA THR A 130 7.69 19.29 16.60
C THR A 130 7.86 19.05 18.10
N GLY A 131 8.54 17.99 18.51
CA GLY A 131 8.60 17.51 19.90
C GLY A 131 7.25 16.98 20.43
N ARG A 132 6.25 16.78 19.56
CA ARG A 132 4.92 16.30 19.94
C ARG A 132 4.78 14.81 19.69
N GLU A 133 4.12 14.09 20.59
CA GLU A 133 3.94 12.64 20.52
C GLU A 133 2.61 12.22 19.88
N MET A 134 1.57 13.04 20.08
CA MET A 134 0.21 12.75 19.65
C MET A 134 0.09 12.78 18.13
N ILE A 135 -0.72 11.86 17.58
CA ILE A 135 -1.08 11.79 16.17
C ILE A 135 -2.59 11.88 16.05
N ALA A 136 -3.06 12.73 15.14
CA ALA A 136 -4.44 12.78 14.70
C ALA A 136 -4.53 12.29 13.26
N ARG A 137 -5.46 11.37 12.97
CA ARG A 137 -5.76 10.95 11.62
C ARG A 137 -7.25 10.99 11.33
N CYS A 138 -7.61 11.22 10.07
CA CYS A 138 -9.00 11.12 9.63
C CYS A 138 -9.47 9.66 9.69
N VAL A 139 -10.59 9.39 10.36
CA VAL A 139 -11.16 8.04 10.52
C VAL A 139 -11.57 7.45 9.17
N ASP A 140 -12.07 8.29 8.26
CA ASP A 140 -12.56 7.90 6.94
C ASP A 140 -11.45 7.75 5.88
N HIS A 141 -10.20 7.96 6.26
CA HIS A 141 -9.07 7.89 5.33
C HIS A 141 -8.86 6.47 4.81
N PRO A 142 -8.83 6.26 3.47
CA PRO A 142 -8.78 4.92 2.87
C PRO A 142 -7.39 4.26 2.94
N PHE A 143 -6.37 4.96 3.40
CA PHE A 143 -5.03 4.40 3.60
C PHE A 143 -5.06 3.36 4.71
N PHE A 144 -4.30 2.28 4.54
CA PHE A 144 -4.07 1.26 5.56
C PHE A 144 -2.58 1.06 5.80
N SER A 145 -2.20 0.95 7.07
CA SER A 145 -0.87 0.54 7.51
C SER A 145 -0.99 -0.52 8.60
N TYR A 146 -0.06 -1.44 8.67
CA TYR A 146 0.05 -2.42 9.76
C TYR A 146 0.88 -1.89 10.95
N ASP A 147 1.40 -0.66 10.84
CA ASP A 147 2.18 -0.06 11.92
C ASP A 147 1.30 0.27 13.14
N ASP A 148 1.87 0.18 14.32
CA ASP A 148 1.18 0.34 15.60
C ASP A 148 0.38 1.65 15.68
N TRP A 149 0.95 2.77 15.23
CA TRP A 149 0.28 4.07 15.25
C TRP A 149 -1.02 4.08 14.43
N PHE A 150 -1.08 3.30 13.35
CA PHE A 150 -2.29 3.21 12.53
C PHE A 150 -3.30 2.23 13.13
N ILE A 151 -2.84 1.04 13.49
CA ILE A 151 -3.70 -0.01 14.09
C ILE A 151 -4.30 0.48 15.40
N ALA A 152 -3.57 1.28 16.19
CA ALA A 152 -4.06 1.90 17.42
C ALA A 152 -5.37 2.69 17.25
N SER A 153 -5.64 3.19 16.04
CA SER A 153 -6.85 3.93 15.70
C SER A 153 -7.94 3.09 15.04
N THR A 154 -7.80 1.78 15.01
CA THR A 154 -8.77 0.83 14.43
C THR A 154 -9.53 0.08 15.55
N PRO A 155 -10.66 -0.58 15.22
CA PRO A 155 -11.37 -1.40 16.21
C PRO A 155 -10.58 -2.63 16.71
N ILE A 156 -9.52 -3.04 15.99
CA ILE A 156 -8.73 -4.24 16.31
C ILE A 156 -7.35 -3.80 16.82
N THR A 157 -7.25 -3.49 18.10
CA THR A 157 -6.00 -3.02 18.75
C THR A 157 -5.20 -4.13 19.45
N ARG A 158 -5.59 -5.38 19.27
CA ARG A 158 -4.92 -6.50 19.94
C ARG A 158 -3.45 -6.62 19.50
N GLY A 159 -2.53 -6.56 20.46
CA GLY A 159 -1.09 -6.57 20.23
C GLY A 159 -0.44 -5.19 20.16
N ILE A 160 -1.24 -4.11 20.20
CA ILE A 160 -0.74 -2.74 20.21
C ILE A 160 -0.52 -2.26 21.66
N PRO A 161 0.63 -1.63 21.97
CA PRO A 161 0.86 -1.07 23.30
C PRO A 161 -0.18 -0.01 23.70
N ALA A 162 -0.60 -0.01 24.94
CA ALA A 162 -1.59 0.95 25.44
C ALA A 162 -1.16 2.41 25.23
N SER A 163 0.12 2.72 25.44
CA SER A 163 0.67 4.05 25.19
C SER A 163 0.51 4.51 23.74
N THR A 164 0.63 3.61 22.77
CA THR A 164 0.41 3.94 21.34
C THR A 164 -1.07 4.21 21.07
N ILE A 165 -1.97 3.47 21.70
CA ILE A 165 -3.42 3.69 21.58
C ILE A 165 -3.79 5.07 22.14
N GLU A 166 -3.27 5.43 23.30
CA GLU A 166 -3.52 6.73 23.94
C GLU A 166 -3.01 7.91 23.11
N GLN A 167 -1.89 7.73 22.42
CA GLN A 167 -1.24 8.75 21.59
C GLN A 167 -1.84 8.87 20.18
N THR A 168 -2.80 8.03 19.79
CA THR A 168 -3.42 8.09 18.47
C THR A 168 -4.89 8.48 18.59
N LYS A 169 -5.26 9.59 17.96
CA LYS A 169 -6.61 10.13 17.93
C LYS A 169 -7.17 10.13 16.53
N THR A 170 -8.49 10.14 16.43
CA THR A 170 -9.18 10.20 15.12
C THR A 170 -10.11 11.41 15.08
N PHE A 171 -10.28 11.98 13.89
CA PHE A 171 -11.26 13.00 13.58
C PHE A 171 -12.05 12.59 12.34
N GLU A 172 -13.22 13.20 12.14
CA GLU A 172 -14.12 12.92 11.03
C GLU A 172 -13.74 13.75 9.78
N TYR A 173 -13.91 13.16 8.61
CA TYR A 173 -13.69 13.87 7.35
C TYR A 173 -14.63 15.09 7.24
N ASN A 174 -14.09 16.20 6.77
CA ASN A 174 -14.81 17.46 6.56
C ASN A 174 -15.55 18.00 7.80
N ASN A 175 -15.17 17.59 9.00
CA ASN A 175 -15.69 18.08 10.27
C ASN A 175 -14.56 18.74 11.07
N ILE A 176 -14.42 20.08 10.89
CA ILE A 176 -13.36 20.85 11.56
C ILE A 176 -13.53 20.86 13.08
N THR A 177 -14.76 20.80 13.58
CA THR A 177 -15.05 20.78 15.02
C THR A 177 -14.45 19.54 15.66
N SER A 178 -14.59 18.35 15.03
CA SER A 178 -14.03 17.12 15.54
C SER A 178 -12.48 17.13 15.61
N LEU A 179 -11.83 17.95 14.78
CA LEU A 179 -10.37 18.14 14.85
C LEU A 179 -9.96 19.15 15.92
N ILE A 180 -10.76 20.19 16.15
CA ILE A 180 -10.47 21.20 17.17
C ILE A 180 -10.63 20.64 18.61
N GLU A 181 -11.52 19.66 18.79
CA GLU A 181 -11.81 19.02 20.08
C GLU A 181 -10.76 17.99 20.51
N LEU A 182 -9.79 17.66 19.66
CA LEU A 182 -8.68 16.72 19.97
C LEU A 182 -7.57 17.38 20.78
#